data_3c370c88718793715256c457479a9f46
#
_entry.id   3c370c88718793715256c457479a9f46
#
_cell.length_a   1.000
_cell.length_b   1.000
_cell.length_c   1.000
_cell.angle_alpha   90.00
_cell.angle_beta   90.00
_cell.angle_gamma   90.00
#
_symmetry.space_group_name_H-M   'P 1'
#
loop_
_entity.id
_entity.type
_entity.pdbx_description
1 polymer ?
#
loop_
_entity_poly.entity_id
_entity_poly.type
_entity_poly.pdbx_seq_one_letter_code
_entity_poly.pdbx_strand_id
1 'polypeptide(L)'
;KLNRLRPIALENLLVELRKRTFRGKPLQEATVQKYLSVVSAVLSDAKRNEIIQKNPARMIDLPDTAQKAQAIPTDKEAEEFLNIIADIDDPYKTFYALAIYTGCRRGELCALKWSDFIVDGYEGILTISRSRSMVPGKGIVEGSTKNGRSRTIYMSEDMMNILRSYCYDKWQEALNGGFPFSDYLFTNERWELMHPDTFTKYLRRLYDENGFPKEYHLHTLRHYFVSTMLHNGVDKQTVAELAGHGDTG
;
A
#
# COMPACT_ATOMS: atom_id res chain seq x y z
N LYS A 1 9.70 -35.61 -13.77
CA LYS A 1 8.63 -35.23 -14.73
C LYS A 1 7.41 -34.78 -13.91
N LEU A 2 6.77 -33.65 -14.27
CA LEU A 2 5.63 -33.06 -13.54
C LEU A 2 4.45 -34.01 -13.34
N ASN A 3 4.20 -34.92 -14.27
CA ASN A 3 3.16 -35.93 -14.17
C ASN A 3 3.39 -37.01 -13.08
N ARG A 4 4.57 -37.04 -12.42
CA ARG A 4 4.86 -37.91 -11.29
C ARG A 4 4.81 -37.21 -9.93
N LEU A 5 4.55 -35.89 -9.93
CA LEU A 5 4.47 -35.13 -8.69
C LEU A 5 3.22 -35.55 -7.91
N ARG A 6 3.40 -36.02 -6.69
CA ARG A 6 2.33 -36.44 -5.77
C ARG A 6 2.17 -35.42 -4.63
N PRO A 7 0.98 -35.34 -4.02
CA PRO A 7 0.75 -34.45 -2.85
C PRO A 7 1.81 -34.59 -1.77
N ILE A 8 2.21 -35.82 -1.42
CA ILE A 8 3.20 -36.10 -0.38
C ILE A 8 4.55 -35.39 -0.63
N ALA A 9 4.95 -35.21 -1.88
CA ALA A 9 6.19 -34.49 -2.20
C ALA A 9 6.09 -32.99 -1.88
N LEU A 10 4.90 -32.41 -2.01
CA LEU A 10 4.63 -31.03 -1.64
C LEU A 10 4.47 -30.87 -0.13
N GLU A 11 3.86 -31.83 0.54
CA GLU A 11 3.80 -31.88 2.01
C GLU A 11 5.21 -31.91 2.61
N ASN A 12 6.10 -32.75 2.09
CA ASN A 12 7.50 -32.78 2.49
C ASN A 12 8.20 -31.42 2.25
N LEU A 13 7.91 -30.77 1.14
CA LEU A 13 8.42 -29.40 0.87
C LEU A 13 7.94 -28.42 1.95
N LEU A 14 6.66 -28.48 2.36
CA LEU A 14 6.12 -27.61 3.41
C LEU A 14 6.80 -27.89 4.77
N VAL A 15 7.05 -29.16 5.10
CA VAL A 15 7.80 -29.54 6.31
C VAL A 15 9.21 -28.94 6.29
N GLU A 16 9.91 -29.02 5.15
CA GLU A 16 11.25 -28.44 5.02
C GLU A 16 11.21 -26.89 5.05
N LEU A 17 10.19 -26.25 4.47
CA LEU A 17 10.02 -24.80 4.55
C LEU A 17 9.79 -24.32 5.98
N ARG A 18 9.03 -25.06 6.79
CA ARG A 18 8.78 -24.73 8.21
C ARG A 18 10.05 -24.77 9.05
N LYS A 19 11.05 -25.58 8.66
CA LYS A 19 12.37 -25.63 9.32
C LYS A 19 13.29 -24.45 8.91
N ARG A 20 12.99 -23.78 7.82
CA ARG A 20 13.82 -22.66 7.33
C ARG A 20 13.61 -21.40 8.16
N THR A 21 14.67 -20.64 8.28
CA THR A 21 14.66 -19.34 8.96
C THR A 21 14.93 -18.23 7.95
N PHE A 22 14.32 -17.06 8.20
CA PHE A 22 14.63 -15.83 7.50
C PHE A 22 15.01 -14.77 8.53
N ARG A 23 16.20 -14.17 8.42
CA ARG A 23 16.75 -13.22 9.38
C ARG A 23 16.75 -13.77 10.83
N GLY A 24 17.12 -15.05 10.99
CA GLY A 24 17.18 -15.72 12.29
C GLY A 24 15.84 -16.10 12.92
N LYS A 25 14.71 -15.89 12.25
CA LYS A 25 13.37 -16.28 12.73
C LYS A 25 12.76 -17.36 11.83
N PRO A 26 12.06 -18.36 12.39
CA PRO A 26 11.35 -19.36 11.59
C PRO A 26 10.35 -18.70 10.63
N LEU A 27 10.16 -19.31 9.46
CA LEU A 27 9.12 -18.87 8.53
C LEU A 27 7.74 -19.03 9.18
N GLN A 28 6.94 -17.99 9.11
CA GLN A 28 5.55 -18.03 9.58
C GLN A 28 4.69 -18.89 8.63
N GLU A 29 3.69 -19.58 9.17
CA GLU A 29 2.81 -20.47 8.40
C GLU A 29 2.17 -19.75 7.20
N ALA A 30 1.72 -18.51 7.36
CA ALA A 30 1.21 -17.70 6.26
C ALA A 30 2.21 -17.50 5.11
N THR A 31 3.52 -17.47 5.42
CA THR A 31 4.58 -17.39 4.41
C THR A 31 4.77 -18.74 3.72
N VAL A 32 4.74 -19.84 4.47
CA VAL A 32 4.81 -21.21 3.94
C VAL A 32 3.65 -21.46 2.98
N GLN A 33 2.43 -21.06 3.36
CA GLN A 33 1.24 -21.16 2.50
C GLN A 33 1.35 -20.34 1.22
N LYS A 34 1.99 -19.15 1.25
CA LYS A 34 2.28 -18.37 0.05
C LYS A 34 3.21 -19.11 -0.91
N TYR A 35 4.21 -19.83 -0.42
CA TYR A 35 5.04 -20.66 -1.31
C TYR A 35 4.20 -21.75 -1.99
N LEU A 36 3.33 -22.43 -1.25
CA LEU A 36 2.45 -23.44 -1.85
C LEU A 36 1.48 -22.82 -2.86
N SER A 37 0.94 -21.61 -2.61
CA SER A 37 0.05 -20.94 -3.55
C SER A 37 0.73 -20.63 -4.89
N VAL A 38 2.00 -20.24 -4.88
CA VAL A 38 2.80 -20.05 -6.10
C VAL A 38 2.98 -21.37 -6.85
N VAL A 39 3.36 -22.43 -6.13
CA VAL A 39 3.48 -23.78 -6.72
C VAL A 39 2.14 -24.24 -7.29
N SER A 40 1.04 -24.03 -6.55
CA SER A 40 -0.31 -24.37 -7.01
C SER A 40 -0.73 -23.60 -8.26
N ALA A 41 -0.35 -22.33 -8.38
CA ALA A 41 -0.61 -21.54 -9.59
C ALA A 41 0.08 -22.14 -10.82
N VAL A 42 1.38 -22.47 -10.69
CA VAL A 42 2.17 -23.11 -11.77
C VAL A 42 1.56 -24.47 -12.16
N LEU A 43 1.16 -25.28 -11.15
CA LEU A 43 0.56 -26.57 -11.42
C LEU A 43 -0.87 -26.45 -12.01
N SER A 44 -1.61 -25.39 -11.68
CA SER A 44 -2.90 -25.10 -12.30
C SER A 44 -2.72 -24.70 -13.77
N ASP A 45 -1.67 -23.98 -14.10
CA ASP A 45 -1.33 -23.66 -15.47
C ASP A 45 -0.91 -24.91 -16.26
N ALA A 46 -0.07 -25.75 -15.67
CA ALA A 46 0.31 -27.05 -16.25
C ALA A 46 -0.93 -27.97 -16.47
N LYS A 47 -1.93 -27.92 -15.59
CA LYS A 47 -3.20 -28.64 -15.79
C LYS A 47 -4.00 -28.02 -16.95
N ARG A 48 -4.08 -26.69 -17.04
CA ARG A 48 -4.78 -26.00 -18.14
C ARG A 48 -4.17 -26.35 -19.51
N ASN A 49 -2.85 -26.50 -19.55
CA ASN A 49 -2.11 -26.90 -20.75
C ASN A 49 -1.99 -28.44 -20.93
N GLU A 50 -2.80 -29.21 -20.22
CA GLU A 50 -2.88 -30.69 -20.31
C GLU A 50 -1.57 -31.44 -20.02
N ILE A 51 -0.56 -30.77 -19.42
CA ILE A 51 0.72 -31.39 -19.04
C ILE A 51 0.52 -32.36 -17.86
N ILE A 52 -0.45 -32.04 -16.97
CA ILE A 52 -0.89 -32.89 -15.85
C ILE A 52 -2.42 -32.96 -15.80
N GLN A 53 -2.95 -34.08 -15.34
CA GLN A 53 -4.40 -34.25 -15.24
C GLN A 53 -5.02 -33.58 -14.00
N LYS A 54 -4.28 -33.57 -12.88
CA LYS A 54 -4.73 -33.00 -11.59
C LYS A 54 -3.63 -32.14 -10.98
N ASN A 55 -4.04 -31.09 -10.26
CA ASN A 55 -3.12 -30.27 -9.49
C ASN A 55 -2.97 -30.88 -8.09
N PRO A 56 -1.81 -31.49 -7.75
CA PRO A 56 -1.62 -32.16 -6.45
C PRO A 56 -1.56 -31.16 -5.28
N ALA A 57 -1.25 -29.89 -5.51
CA ALA A 57 -1.22 -28.86 -4.46
C ALA A 57 -2.63 -28.55 -3.91
N ARG A 58 -3.69 -28.78 -4.69
CA ARG A 58 -5.09 -28.61 -4.23
C ARG A 58 -5.61 -29.74 -3.36
N MET A 59 -4.82 -30.81 -3.19
CA MET A 59 -5.16 -31.97 -2.39
C MET A 59 -4.50 -31.93 -1.00
N ILE A 60 -3.84 -30.80 -0.68
CA ILE A 60 -3.14 -30.63 0.58
C ILE A 60 -4.02 -29.81 1.51
N ASP A 61 -4.33 -30.38 2.66
CA ASP A 61 -5.00 -29.64 3.73
C ASP A 61 -3.97 -28.76 4.46
N LEU A 62 -4.24 -27.48 4.46
CA LEU A 62 -3.41 -26.50 5.17
C LEU A 62 -4.07 -26.14 6.49
N PRO A 63 -3.27 -25.97 7.56
CA PRO A 63 -3.82 -25.47 8.80
C PRO A 63 -4.37 -24.07 8.61
N ASP A 64 -5.50 -23.79 9.26
CA ASP A 64 -6.02 -22.43 9.29
C ASP A 64 -4.99 -21.48 9.90
N THR A 65 -4.57 -20.51 9.10
CA THR A 65 -3.81 -19.39 9.66
C THR A 65 -4.80 -18.43 10.28
N ALA A 66 -4.82 -18.34 11.60
CA ALA A 66 -5.58 -17.33 12.28
C ALA A 66 -5.25 -15.96 11.64
N GLN A 67 -6.23 -15.37 10.98
CA GLN A 67 -6.08 -13.99 10.52
C GLN A 67 -5.89 -13.15 11.77
N LYS A 68 -4.67 -12.64 11.97
CA LYS A 68 -4.47 -11.63 13.02
C LYS A 68 -5.42 -10.49 12.72
N ALA A 69 -6.26 -10.14 13.70
CA ALA A 69 -7.08 -8.95 13.61
C ALA A 69 -6.17 -7.79 13.17
N GLN A 70 -6.58 -7.10 12.12
CA GLN A 70 -5.81 -5.95 11.65
C GLN A 70 -5.89 -4.87 12.72
N ALA A 71 -4.74 -4.37 13.15
CA ALA A 71 -4.69 -3.25 14.05
C ALA A 71 -5.22 -2.01 13.31
N ILE A 72 -6.31 -1.44 13.80
CA ILE A 72 -6.93 -0.21 13.28
C ILE A 72 -6.83 0.81 14.39
N PRO A 73 -6.29 2.02 14.13
CA PRO A 73 -6.27 3.09 15.10
C PRO A 73 -7.69 3.43 15.57
N THR A 74 -7.81 3.76 16.83
CA THR A 74 -9.01 4.42 17.36
C THR A 74 -9.08 5.86 16.85
N ASP A 75 -10.25 6.50 16.94
CA ASP A 75 -10.40 7.90 16.53
C ASP A 75 -9.47 8.82 17.34
N LYS A 76 -9.27 8.53 18.63
CA LYS A 76 -8.33 9.27 19.47
C LYS A 76 -6.89 9.14 18.99
N GLU A 77 -6.44 7.93 18.65
CA GLU A 77 -5.08 7.70 18.13
C GLU A 77 -4.90 8.32 16.74
N ALA A 78 -5.95 8.35 15.93
CA ALA A 78 -5.93 9.02 14.63
C ALA A 78 -5.84 10.55 14.79
N GLU A 79 -6.58 11.13 15.72
CA GLU A 79 -6.50 12.55 16.07
C GLU A 79 -5.12 12.91 16.62
N GLU A 80 -4.57 12.11 17.53
CA GLU A 80 -3.21 12.27 18.03
C GLU A 80 -2.17 12.23 16.90
N PHE A 81 -2.31 11.29 15.98
CA PHE A 81 -1.45 11.19 14.80
C PHE A 81 -1.57 12.43 13.91
N LEU A 82 -2.79 12.94 13.67
CA LEU A 82 -3.00 14.17 12.89
C LEU A 82 -2.35 15.38 13.54
N ASN A 83 -2.42 15.51 14.87
CA ASN A 83 -1.75 16.57 15.60
C ASN A 83 -0.22 16.47 15.46
N ILE A 84 0.33 15.26 15.57
CA ILE A 84 1.78 15.05 15.40
C ILE A 84 2.24 15.41 13.98
N ILE A 85 1.50 14.99 12.95
CA ILE A 85 1.90 15.30 11.56
C ILE A 85 1.70 16.78 11.20
N ALA A 86 0.89 17.52 11.93
CA ALA A 86 0.75 18.96 11.72
C ALA A 86 2.05 19.72 12.01
N ASP A 87 2.88 19.19 12.91
CA ASP A 87 4.13 19.82 13.37
C ASP A 87 5.40 19.31 12.66
N ILE A 88 5.27 18.33 11.76
CA ILE A 88 6.42 17.84 11.00
C ILE A 88 6.56 18.56 9.65
N ASP A 89 7.77 18.50 9.09
CA ASP A 89 8.09 19.14 7.81
C ASP A 89 7.51 18.38 6.61
N ASP A 90 7.22 19.10 5.54
CA ASP A 90 6.95 18.52 4.25
C ASP A 90 8.25 17.90 3.64
N PRO A 91 8.12 16.88 2.82
CA PRO A 91 6.88 16.33 2.24
C PRO A 91 6.15 15.31 3.12
N TYR A 92 6.62 15.02 4.32
CA TYR A 92 6.08 13.96 5.19
C TYR A 92 4.68 14.33 5.71
N LYS A 93 4.47 15.57 6.12
CA LYS A 93 3.17 16.10 6.56
C LYS A 93 2.09 15.84 5.52
N THR A 94 2.27 16.36 4.32
CA THR A 94 1.32 16.22 3.21
C THR A 94 1.13 14.75 2.80
N PHE A 95 2.22 13.95 2.80
CA PHE A 95 2.12 12.53 2.47
C PHE A 95 1.22 11.75 3.44
N TYR A 96 1.38 11.95 4.76
CA TYR A 96 0.58 11.23 5.74
C TYR A 96 -0.84 11.77 5.88
N ALA A 97 -1.03 13.08 5.70
CA ALA A 97 -2.36 13.65 5.58
C ALA A 97 -3.13 13.01 4.42
N LEU A 98 -2.54 12.94 3.23
CA LEU A 98 -3.15 12.23 2.09
C LEU A 98 -3.38 10.74 2.40
N ALA A 99 -2.45 10.07 3.07
CA ALA A 99 -2.59 8.66 3.40
C ALA A 99 -3.82 8.36 4.27
N ILE A 100 -4.04 9.17 5.32
CA ILE A 100 -5.15 8.97 6.25
C ILE A 100 -6.49 9.44 5.68
N TYR A 101 -6.52 10.54 4.92
CA TYR A 101 -7.75 11.11 4.36
C TYR A 101 -8.23 10.40 3.09
N THR A 102 -7.35 9.76 2.33
CA THR A 102 -7.70 9.14 1.03
C THR A 102 -7.65 7.63 1.05
N GLY A 103 -7.01 7.04 2.05
CA GLY A 103 -6.77 5.59 2.10
C GLY A 103 -5.95 5.06 0.93
N CYS A 104 -5.22 5.91 0.21
CA CYS A 104 -4.38 5.51 -0.91
C CYS A 104 -3.28 4.53 -0.48
N ARG A 105 -2.92 3.63 -1.39
CA ARG A 105 -1.75 2.76 -1.18
C ARG A 105 -0.47 3.57 -1.28
N ARG A 106 0.58 3.13 -0.58
CA ARG A 106 1.91 3.77 -0.64
C ARG A 106 2.38 4.06 -2.06
N GLY A 107 2.27 3.07 -2.93
CA GLY A 107 2.71 3.21 -4.32
C GLY A 107 1.87 4.19 -5.12
N GLU A 108 0.59 4.32 -4.82
CA GLU A 108 -0.32 5.30 -5.42
C GLU A 108 0.08 6.71 -4.97
N LEU A 109 0.27 6.94 -3.66
CA LEU A 109 0.75 8.22 -3.13
C LEU A 109 2.09 8.65 -3.74
N CYS A 110 3.06 7.72 -3.82
CA CYS A 110 4.37 8.01 -4.42
C CYS A 110 4.34 8.29 -5.92
N ALA A 111 3.22 8.02 -6.59
CA ALA A 111 3.03 8.27 -8.02
C ALA A 111 2.19 9.52 -8.32
N LEU A 112 1.72 10.23 -7.27
CA LEU A 112 0.87 11.41 -7.44
C LEU A 112 1.63 12.54 -8.15
N LYS A 113 0.90 13.22 -9.00
CA LYS A 113 1.30 14.41 -9.73
C LYS A 113 0.39 15.57 -9.39
N TRP A 114 0.88 16.80 -9.55
CA TRP A 114 0.05 18.00 -9.40
C TRP A 114 -1.15 17.98 -10.35
N SER A 115 -0.95 17.46 -11.55
CA SER A 115 -2.01 17.30 -12.56
C SER A 115 -3.11 16.30 -12.21
N ASP A 116 -2.94 15.50 -11.15
CA ASP A 116 -3.98 14.59 -10.67
C ASP A 116 -5.07 15.29 -9.85
N PHE A 117 -4.84 16.54 -9.47
CA PHE A 117 -5.77 17.34 -8.69
C PHE A 117 -6.51 18.33 -9.57
N ILE A 118 -7.85 18.26 -9.54
CA ILE A 118 -8.73 19.26 -10.12
C ILE A 118 -9.25 20.11 -8.97
N VAL A 119 -8.99 21.42 -9.05
CA VAL A 119 -9.44 22.40 -8.05
C VAL A 119 -10.82 22.90 -8.44
N ASP A 120 -11.77 22.86 -7.52
CA ASP A 120 -13.12 23.43 -7.66
C ASP A 120 -13.41 24.32 -6.45
N GLY A 121 -13.21 25.61 -6.60
CA GLY A 121 -13.29 26.57 -5.51
C GLY A 121 -12.31 26.27 -4.37
N TYR A 122 -12.84 26.00 -3.19
CA TYR A 122 -12.05 25.62 -2.00
C TYR A 122 -11.78 24.12 -1.91
N GLU A 123 -12.53 23.31 -2.63
CA GLU A 123 -12.52 21.87 -2.65
C GLU A 123 -11.84 21.34 -3.91
N GLY A 124 -11.80 20.02 -4.09
CA GLY A 124 -11.21 19.44 -5.29
C GLY A 124 -11.48 17.96 -5.46
N ILE A 125 -10.95 17.44 -6.55
CA ILE A 125 -11.01 16.01 -6.89
C ILE A 125 -9.61 15.49 -7.15
N LEU A 126 -9.23 14.42 -6.49
CA LEU A 126 -8.00 13.67 -6.73
C LEU A 126 -8.29 12.47 -7.62
N THR A 127 -7.57 12.34 -8.73
CA THR A 127 -7.60 11.16 -9.61
C THR A 127 -6.40 10.25 -9.35
N ILE A 128 -6.65 8.99 -9.00
CA ILE A 128 -5.63 7.98 -8.76
C ILE A 128 -5.62 7.00 -9.92
N SER A 129 -4.59 7.07 -10.76
CA SER A 129 -4.46 6.27 -11.99
C SER A 129 -3.16 5.46 -12.06
N ARG A 130 -2.18 5.77 -11.20
CA ARG A 130 -0.82 5.23 -11.25
C ARG A 130 -0.37 4.69 -9.91
N SER A 131 0.66 3.86 -9.94
CA SER A 131 1.33 3.35 -8.74
C SER A 131 2.81 3.12 -9.02
N ARG A 132 3.67 3.40 -8.03
CA ARG A 132 5.11 3.17 -8.10
C ARG A 132 5.52 2.09 -7.11
N SER A 133 6.32 1.17 -7.58
CA SER A 133 6.81 0.07 -6.74
C SER A 133 8.28 -0.21 -7.02
N MET A 134 9.00 -0.67 -5.99
CA MET A 134 10.36 -1.18 -6.15
C MET A 134 10.30 -2.59 -6.72
N VAL A 135 10.92 -2.78 -7.87
CA VAL A 135 11.05 -4.10 -8.52
C VAL A 135 12.51 -4.54 -8.44
N PRO A 136 12.82 -5.69 -7.83
CA PRO A 136 14.17 -6.22 -7.77
C PRO A 136 14.82 -6.29 -9.15
N GLY A 137 16.04 -5.73 -9.29
CA GLY A 137 16.79 -5.68 -10.54
C GLY A 137 16.35 -4.62 -11.56
N LYS A 138 15.18 -3.96 -11.34
CA LYS A 138 14.68 -2.88 -12.24
C LYS A 138 14.60 -1.52 -11.56
N GLY A 139 14.76 -1.47 -10.23
CA GLY A 139 14.57 -0.22 -9.47
C GLY A 139 13.09 0.15 -9.27
N ILE A 140 12.81 1.45 -9.20
CA ILE A 140 11.46 1.96 -9.06
C ILE A 140 10.79 1.98 -10.44
N VAL A 141 9.67 1.26 -10.53
CA VAL A 141 8.86 1.17 -11.76
C VAL A 141 7.50 1.80 -11.49
N GLU A 142 7.06 2.66 -12.41
CA GLU A 142 5.71 3.19 -12.44
C GLU A 142 4.85 2.37 -13.39
N GLY A 143 3.62 2.12 -12.98
CA GLY A 143 2.62 1.40 -13.77
C GLY A 143 1.20 1.83 -13.37
N SER A 144 0.21 1.17 -13.94
CA SER A 144 -1.17 1.35 -13.53
C SER A 144 -1.39 0.94 -12.07
N THR A 145 -2.52 1.32 -11.50
CA THR A 145 -2.98 0.81 -10.20
C THR A 145 -3.05 -0.72 -10.21
N LYS A 146 -3.03 -1.35 -9.03
CA LYS A 146 -3.01 -2.82 -8.90
C LYS A 146 -4.10 -3.54 -9.72
N ASN A 147 -5.25 -2.89 -9.94
CA ASN A 147 -6.38 -3.45 -10.69
C ASN A 147 -6.53 -2.82 -12.08
N GLY A 148 -5.59 -1.98 -12.53
CA GLY A 148 -5.65 -1.30 -13.82
C GLY A 148 -6.75 -0.22 -13.94
N ARG A 149 -7.53 0.00 -12.87
CA ARG A 149 -8.65 0.97 -12.86
C ARG A 149 -8.22 2.26 -12.17
N SER A 150 -8.57 3.41 -12.73
CA SER A 150 -8.48 4.70 -12.06
C SER A 150 -9.70 4.91 -11.16
N ARG A 151 -9.54 5.75 -10.14
CA ARG A 151 -10.63 6.20 -9.28
C ARG A 151 -10.45 7.65 -8.90
N THR A 152 -11.54 8.30 -8.50
CA THR A 152 -11.53 9.67 -7.99
C THR A 152 -11.90 9.70 -6.53
N ILE A 153 -11.30 10.63 -5.78
CA ILE A 153 -11.60 10.91 -4.39
C ILE A 153 -11.88 12.39 -4.26
N TYR A 154 -12.97 12.71 -3.61
CA TYR A 154 -13.32 14.08 -3.24
C TYR A 154 -12.38 14.60 -2.15
N MET A 155 -11.89 15.81 -2.31
CA MET A 155 -10.94 16.48 -1.43
C MET A 155 -11.62 17.67 -0.76
N SER A 156 -11.74 17.58 0.57
CA SER A 156 -12.30 18.70 1.38
C SER A 156 -11.42 19.95 1.32
N GLU A 157 -11.99 21.07 1.71
CA GLU A 157 -11.29 22.35 1.83
C GLU A 157 -10.02 22.23 2.67
N ASP A 158 -10.07 21.58 3.83
CA ASP A 158 -8.92 21.40 4.73
C ASP A 158 -7.78 20.69 4.01
N MET A 159 -8.10 19.57 3.30
CA MET A 159 -7.09 18.82 2.57
C MET A 159 -6.52 19.63 1.39
N MET A 160 -7.38 20.38 0.71
CA MET A 160 -6.93 21.27 -0.37
C MET A 160 -6.06 22.43 0.14
N ASN A 161 -6.30 22.92 1.34
CA ASN A 161 -5.46 23.95 1.97
C ASN A 161 -4.06 23.41 2.30
N ILE A 162 -3.94 22.17 2.81
CA ILE A 162 -2.65 21.49 3.01
C ILE A 162 -1.89 21.39 1.68
N LEU A 163 -2.58 20.96 0.62
CA LEU A 163 -1.97 20.80 -0.71
C LEU A 163 -1.56 22.15 -1.33
N ARG A 164 -2.36 23.19 -1.16
CA ARG A 164 -2.03 24.55 -1.66
C ARG A 164 -0.80 25.10 -0.97
N SER A 165 -0.72 24.96 0.36
CA SER A 165 0.47 25.37 1.12
C SER A 165 1.71 24.63 0.63
N TYR A 166 1.65 23.30 0.54
CA TYR A 166 2.75 22.50 0.05
C TYR A 166 3.15 22.84 -1.39
N CYS A 167 2.18 23.05 -2.28
CA CYS A 167 2.42 23.49 -3.66
C CYS A 167 3.14 24.84 -3.70
N TYR A 168 2.68 25.80 -2.89
CA TYR A 168 3.29 27.10 -2.81
C TYR A 168 4.75 27.04 -2.35
N ASP A 169 5.02 26.26 -1.29
CA ASP A 169 6.37 26.09 -0.76
C ASP A 169 7.31 25.45 -1.79
N LYS A 170 6.84 24.38 -2.46
CA LYS A 170 7.60 23.74 -3.55
C LYS A 170 7.84 24.68 -4.75
N TRP A 171 6.88 25.52 -5.06
CA TRP A 171 7.05 26.51 -6.12
C TRP A 171 8.09 27.57 -5.73
N GLN A 172 8.08 28.06 -4.50
CA GLN A 172 9.09 28.99 -3.98
C GLN A 172 10.49 28.36 -3.97
N GLU A 173 10.61 27.10 -3.54
CA GLU A 173 11.89 26.37 -3.60
C GLU A 173 12.43 26.27 -5.04
N ALA A 174 11.55 25.97 -6.02
CA ALA A 174 11.94 25.88 -7.41
C ALA A 174 12.45 27.22 -7.96
N LEU A 175 11.74 28.33 -7.67
CA LEU A 175 12.13 29.66 -8.08
C LEU A 175 13.46 30.08 -7.48
N ASN A 176 13.64 29.88 -6.18
CA ASN A 176 14.85 30.30 -5.47
C ASN A 176 16.07 29.44 -5.84
N GLY A 177 15.86 28.16 -6.15
CA GLY A 177 16.91 27.23 -6.55
C GLY A 177 17.24 27.23 -8.03
N GLY A 178 16.44 27.89 -8.86
CA GLY A 178 16.60 27.88 -10.33
C GLY A 178 16.31 26.49 -10.96
N PHE A 179 15.54 25.66 -10.28
CA PHE A 179 15.16 24.33 -10.78
C PHE A 179 13.81 24.36 -11.50
N PRO A 180 13.60 23.47 -12.50
CA PRO A 180 12.27 23.29 -13.07
C PRO A 180 11.32 22.70 -12.03
N PHE A 181 10.11 23.23 -11.95
CA PHE A 181 9.07 22.67 -11.08
C PHE A 181 8.72 21.23 -11.52
N SER A 182 8.78 20.29 -10.59
CA SER A 182 8.44 18.91 -10.88
C SER A 182 6.94 18.71 -10.99
N ASP A 183 6.50 17.91 -11.97
CA ASP A 183 5.11 17.47 -12.04
C ASP A 183 4.72 16.51 -10.92
N TYR A 184 5.70 15.77 -10.35
CA TYR A 184 5.44 14.86 -9.23
C TYR A 184 5.34 15.59 -7.90
N LEU A 185 4.39 15.12 -7.07
CA LEU A 185 4.10 15.71 -5.78
C LEU A 185 5.27 15.55 -4.79
N PHE A 186 5.87 14.36 -4.72
CA PHE A 186 6.85 14.01 -3.69
C PHE A 186 8.25 13.87 -4.27
N THR A 187 9.04 14.93 -4.19
CA THR A 187 10.44 15.01 -4.58
C THR A 187 11.32 15.34 -3.39
N ASN A 188 12.60 14.96 -3.47
CA ASN A 188 13.62 15.37 -2.51
C ASN A 188 14.15 16.80 -2.84
N GLU A 189 15.10 17.28 -2.06
CA GLU A 189 15.75 18.59 -2.23
C GLU A 189 16.47 18.75 -3.60
N ARG A 190 16.78 17.63 -4.26
CA ARG A 190 17.39 17.61 -5.60
C ARG A 190 16.36 17.48 -6.72
N TRP A 191 15.07 17.62 -6.40
CA TRP A 191 13.94 17.43 -7.33
C TRP A 191 13.84 16.03 -7.93
N GLU A 192 14.53 15.05 -7.33
CA GLU A 192 14.41 13.66 -7.68
C GLU A 192 13.24 13.04 -6.94
N LEU A 193 12.60 12.06 -7.55
CA LEU A 193 11.49 11.33 -6.95
C LEU A 193 11.92 10.60 -5.68
N MET A 194 11.21 10.83 -4.60
CA MET A 194 11.48 10.17 -3.33
C MET A 194 11.26 8.66 -3.42
N HIS A 195 12.16 7.92 -2.77
CA HIS A 195 12.02 6.47 -2.69
C HIS A 195 10.84 6.10 -1.79
N PRO A 196 9.93 5.17 -2.20
CA PRO A 196 8.75 4.80 -1.42
C PRO A 196 9.05 4.36 0.02
N ASP A 197 10.20 3.71 0.25
CA ASP A 197 10.57 3.26 1.60
C ASP A 197 10.99 4.41 2.54
N THR A 198 11.30 5.60 2.00
CA THR A 198 11.60 6.79 2.82
C THR A 198 10.43 7.12 3.72
N PHE A 199 9.23 7.18 3.18
CA PHE A 199 8.01 7.42 3.94
C PHE A 199 7.72 6.30 4.95
N THR A 200 7.94 5.04 4.58
CA THR A 200 7.72 3.92 5.51
C THR A 200 8.70 3.97 6.69
N LYS A 201 9.97 4.30 6.45
CA LYS A 201 10.99 4.41 7.51
C LYS A 201 10.72 5.59 8.43
N TYR A 202 10.35 6.74 7.85
CA TYR A 202 10.01 7.93 8.63
C TYR A 202 8.79 7.69 9.52
N LEU A 203 7.71 7.12 8.97
CA LEU A 203 6.53 6.77 9.75
C LEU A 203 6.84 5.81 10.89
N ARG A 204 7.71 4.81 10.65
CA ARG A 204 8.11 3.87 11.71
C ARG A 204 8.79 4.60 12.86
N ARG A 205 9.73 5.51 12.54
CA ARG A 205 10.40 6.34 13.54
C ARG A 205 9.40 7.21 14.31
N LEU A 206 8.49 7.87 13.58
CA LEU A 206 7.46 8.73 14.18
C LEU A 206 6.58 7.95 15.17
N TYR A 207 6.15 6.74 14.80
CA TYR A 207 5.37 5.87 15.67
C TYR A 207 6.16 5.40 16.89
N ASP A 208 7.43 5.02 16.73
CA ASP A 208 8.29 4.59 17.83
C ASP A 208 8.58 5.74 18.81
N GLU A 209 8.79 6.97 18.32
CA GLU A 209 9.05 8.17 19.13
C GLU A 209 7.82 8.63 19.92
N ASN A 210 6.59 8.36 19.41
CA ASN A 210 5.33 8.79 20.03
C ASN A 210 4.57 7.65 20.70
N GLY A 211 5.18 6.46 20.86
CA GLY A 211 4.59 5.37 21.64
C GLY A 211 3.45 4.61 20.97
N PHE A 212 3.24 4.77 19.66
CA PHE A 212 2.22 4.02 18.94
C PHE A 212 2.51 2.51 18.89
N PRO A 213 1.47 1.66 18.77
CA PRO A 213 1.64 0.22 18.67
C PRO A 213 2.61 -0.20 17.54
N LYS A 214 3.45 -1.21 17.81
CA LYS A 214 4.42 -1.72 16.83
C LYS A 214 3.78 -2.33 15.59
N GLU A 215 2.54 -2.71 15.67
CA GLU A 215 1.71 -3.25 14.60
C GLU A 215 1.28 -2.17 13.60
N TYR A 216 1.31 -0.88 14.00
CA TYR A 216 0.93 0.22 13.12
C TYR A 216 1.99 0.45 12.04
N HIS A 217 1.50 0.65 10.83
CA HIS A 217 2.30 0.87 9.63
C HIS A 217 1.46 1.66 8.61
N LEU A 218 2.02 2.06 7.51
CA LEU A 218 1.34 2.93 6.55
C LEU A 218 -0.02 2.36 6.08
N HIS A 219 -0.13 1.03 5.95
CA HIS A 219 -1.39 0.40 5.53
C HIS A 219 -2.48 0.49 6.61
N THR A 220 -2.08 0.72 7.87
CA THR A 220 -2.99 0.93 9.01
C THR A 220 -3.80 2.22 8.85
N LEU A 221 -3.21 3.29 8.27
CA LEU A 221 -3.92 4.54 7.96
C LEU A 221 -5.05 4.30 6.94
N ARG A 222 -4.80 3.44 5.96
CA ARG A 222 -5.83 3.02 5.01
C ARG A 222 -6.92 2.18 5.66
N HIS A 223 -6.58 1.31 6.62
CA HIS A 223 -7.60 0.55 7.37
C HIS A 223 -8.47 1.48 8.19
N TYR A 224 -7.89 2.52 8.80
CA TYR A 224 -8.62 3.56 9.48
C TYR A 224 -9.59 4.28 8.53
N PHE A 225 -9.13 4.75 7.37
CA PHE A 225 -9.99 5.37 6.34
C PHE A 225 -11.18 4.50 5.99
N VAL A 226 -10.95 3.21 5.67
CA VAL A 226 -12.02 2.27 5.32
C VAL A 226 -13.00 2.08 6.48
N SER A 227 -12.49 1.91 7.72
CA SER A 227 -13.30 1.72 8.91
C SER A 227 -14.17 2.95 9.21
N THR A 228 -13.60 4.14 9.11
CA THR A 228 -14.30 5.42 9.33
C THR A 228 -15.40 5.63 8.29
N MET A 229 -15.16 5.35 7.02
CA MET A 229 -16.19 5.44 5.96
C MET A 229 -17.35 4.49 6.24
N LEU A 230 -17.07 3.24 6.61
CA LEU A 230 -18.10 2.26 6.98
C LEU A 230 -18.88 2.68 8.23
N HIS A 231 -18.19 3.22 9.24
CA HIS A 231 -18.81 3.70 10.46
C HIS A 231 -19.74 4.88 10.20
N ASN A 232 -19.38 5.76 9.28
CA ASN A 232 -20.19 6.90 8.84
C ASN A 232 -21.33 6.51 7.87
N GLY A 233 -21.56 5.22 7.67
CA GLY A 233 -22.70 4.71 6.90
C GLY A 233 -22.49 4.70 5.39
N VAL A 234 -21.27 4.92 4.91
CA VAL A 234 -20.96 4.73 3.48
C VAL A 234 -21.06 3.25 3.14
N ASP A 235 -21.76 2.91 2.08
CA ASP A 235 -21.97 1.52 1.69
C ASP A 235 -20.66 0.82 1.32
N LYS A 236 -20.62 -0.51 1.53
CA LYS A 236 -19.40 -1.32 1.35
C LYS A 236 -18.85 -1.28 -0.08
N GLN A 237 -19.72 -1.16 -1.08
CA GLN A 237 -19.30 -1.14 -2.47
C GLN A 237 -18.59 0.17 -2.79
N THR A 238 -19.18 1.31 -2.39
CA THR A 238 -18.56 2.64 -2.53
C THR A 238 -17.22 2.70 -1.78
N VAL A 239 -17.14 2.18 -0.54
CA VAL A 239 -15.88 2.13 0.21
C VAL A 239 -14.84 1.26 -0.51
N ALA A 240 -15.23 0.12 -1.07
CA ALA A 240 -14.33 -0.74 -1.84
C ALA A 240 -13.81 -0.04 -3.11
N GLU A 241 -14.66 0.71 -3.80
CA GLU A 241 -14.29 1.51 -4.97
C GLU A 241 -13.32 2.64 -4.59
N LEU A 242 -13.64 3.45 -3.57
CA LEU A 242 -12.77 4.52 -3.05
C LEU A 242 -11.42 3.97 -2.58
N ALA A 243 -11.43 2.84 -1.90
CA ALA A 243 -10.20 2.16 -1.49
C ALA A 243 -9.48 1.47 -2.67
N GLY A 244 -10.10 1.28 -3.83
CA GLY A 244 -9.53 0.56 -4.98
C GLY A 244 -9.32 -0.92 -4.66
N HIS A 245 -10.25 -1.56 -3.94
CA HIS A 245 -10.33 -3.00 -3.84
C HIS A 245 -10.88 -3.53 -5.17
N GLY A 246 -10.28 -4.60 -5.70
CA GLY A 246 -10.86 -5.33 -6.83
C GLY A 246 -12.15 -6.02 -6.39
N ASP A 247 -12.98 -6.39 -7.36
CA ASP A 247 -14.29 -6.95 -7.14
C ASP A 247 -14.35 -7.86 -5.90
N THR A 248 -15.17 -7.46 -4.95
CA THR A 248 -15.65 -8.30 -3.85
C THR A 248 -16.78 -9.15 -4.42
N GLY A 249 -16.43 -10.04 -5.37
CA GLY A 249 -17.33 -11.09 -5.83
C GLY A 249 -17.25 -12.29 -4.91
#